data_37b637589acdf0ab93195f49b9efbc4a
#
_entry.id   37b637589acdf0ab93195f49b9efbc4a
#
_cell.length_a   1.000
_cell.length_b   1.000
_cell.length_c   1.000
_cell.angle_alpha   90.00
_cell.angle_beta   90.00
_cell.angle_gamma   90.00
#
_symmetry.space_group_name_H-M   'P 1'
#
loop_
_entity.id
_entity.type
_entity.pdbx_description
1 polymer ?
#
loop_
_entity_poly.entity_id
_entity_poly.type
_entity_poly.pdbx_seq_one_letter_code
_entity_poly.pdbx_strand_id
1 'polypeptide(L)'
;MLKTINESFKALRNLISSAYSLAPAVVITGLLLAAIVFVTSLFFVEIKMGSIILLIIIISIIVYALSKNYVEATVALMAGLLAAFTVEWTWNKYVVFMMALLGFLFFVLLIGSIRIAATNESLYREAALYVSVSNYKEVEKQLVKISKSIPDKLLGPVERADAIKIMAFRKIPTESMQYMLAIIQTFVGITRLDAKTITQFLVDLTRVLNLEIGPNLRKKIDDIFELYRDAPVSDEEFIAAFSNTKHFVISGQIDADDYLSLLISGLKKGLSPVEMDDSILVLRQ
;
A
#
# COMPACT_ATOMS: atom_id res chain seq x y z
N MET A 1 -28.06 2.04 -10.40
CA MET A 1 -28.25 1.54 -9.03
C MET A 1 -27.37 0.34 -8.68
N LEU A 2 -27.41 -0.80 -9.40
CA LEU A 2 -26.55 -1.98 -9.15
C LEU A 2 -25.05 -1.70 -9.30
N LYS A 3 -24.63 -0.83 -10.24
CA LYS A 3 -23.22 -0.46 -10.46
C LYS A 3 -22.67 0.35 -9.27
N THR A 4 -23.46 1.25 -8.73
CA THR A 4 -23.12 2.07 -7.53
C THR A 4 -22.98 1.22 -6.28
N ILE A 5 -23.85 0.21 -6.11
CA ILE A 5 -23.81 -0.74 -5.01
C ILE A 5 -22.53 -1.60 -5.08
N ASN A 6 -22.14 -2.05 -6.28
CA ASN A 6 -20.95 -2.85 -6.46
C ASN A 6 -19.65 -2.04 -6.24
N GLU A 7 -19.65 -0.75 -6.61
CA GLU A 7 -18.54 0.17 -6.32
C GLU A 7 -18.43 0.46 -4.81
N SER A 8 -19.56 0.62 -4.12
CA SER A 8 -19.59 0.79 -2.66
C SER A 8 -19.12 -0.47 -1.93
N PHE A 9 -19.50 -1.67 -2.40
CA PHE A 9 -19.00 -2.93 -1.85
C PHE A 9 -17.50 -3.14 -2.09
N LYS A 10 -16.98 -2.71 -3.24
CA LYS A 10 -15.54 -2.76 -3.54
C LYS A 10 -14.77 -1.77 -2.67
N ALA A 11 -15.29 -0.57 -2.47
CA ALA A 11 -14.72 0.42 -1.57
C ALA A 11 -14.72 -0.08 -0.11
N LEU A 12 -15.81 -0.70 0.34
CA LEU A 12 -15.93 -1.31 1.66
C LEU A 12 -14.95 -2.48 1.84
N ARG A 13 -14.78 -3.33 0.84
CA ARG A 13 -13.80 -4.43 0.86
C ARG A 13 -12.36 -3.93 0.95
N ASN A 14 -12.02 -2.88 0.20
CA ASN A 14 -10.69 -2.25 0.26
C ASN A 14 -10.46 -1.54 1.60
N LEU A 15 -11.48 -0.90 2.16
CA LEU A 15 -11.47 -0.31 3.50
C LEU A 15 -11.28 -1.39 4.58
N ILE A 16 -11.98 -2.51 4.47
CA ILE A 16 -11.85 -3.64 5.40
C ILE A 16 -10.44 -4.27 5.28
N SER A 17 -9.92 -4.45 4.06
CA SER A 17 -8.55 -4.99 3.88
C SER A 17 -7.48 -4.03 4.41
N SER A 18 -7.68 -2.72 4.25
CA SER A 18 -6.81 -1.68 4.82
C SER A 18 -6.92 -1.63 6.35
N ALA A 19 -8.12 -1.84 6.91
CA ALA A 19 -8.32 -1.94 8.35
C ALA A 19 -7.67 -3.21 8.93
N TYR A 20 -7.63 -4.33 8.20
CA TYR A 20 -6.92 -5.55 8.61
C TYR A 20 -5.40 -5.39 8.63
N SER A 21 -4.83 -4.51 7.83
CA SER A 21 -3.40 -4.14 7.89
C SER A 21 -3.08 -3.21 9.06
N LEU A 22 -4.09 -2.58 9.65
CA LEU A 22 -4.03 -1.77 10.85
C LEU A 22 -4.01 -2.68 12.08
N ALA A 23 -2.82 -2.91 12.61
CA ALA A 23 -2.51 -3.63 13.83
C ALA A 23 -3.69 -4.47 14.40
N PRO A 24 -3.68 -5.81 14.23
CA PRO A 24 -4.78 -6.68 14.70
C PRO A 24 -5.14 -6.44 16.18
N ALA A 25 -4.23 -5.86 16.96
CA ALA A 25 -4.46 -5.45 18.34
C ALA A 25 -5.60 -4.43 18.49
N VAL A 26 -5.75 -3.44 17.60
CA VAL A 26 -6.81 -2.40 17.70
C VAL A 26 -8.18 -3.01 17.42
N VAL A 27 -8.28 -3.89 16.42
CA VAL A 27 -9.54 -4.57 16.08
C VAL A 27 -9.93 -5.54 17.19
N ILE A 28 -8.98 -6.32 17.72
CA ILE A 28 -9.22 -7.27 18.81
C ILE A 28 -9.61 -6.52 20.09
N THR A 29 -8.92 -5.42 20.42
CA THR A 29 -9.24 -4.62 21.62
C THR A 29 -10.63 -3.98 21.50
N GLY A 30 -11.00 -3.51 20.32
CA GLY A 30 -12.33 -2.94 20.08
C GLY A 30 -13.46 -3.98 20.14
N LEU A 31 -13.22 -5.19 19.60
CA LEU A 31 -14.18 -6.29 19.71
C LEU A 31 -14.32 -6.79 21.16
N LEU A 32 -13.21 -6.89 21.90
CA LEU A 32 -13.21 -7.20 23.33
C LEU A 32 -13.99 -6.15 24.13
N LEU A 33 -13.81 -4.88 23.82
CA LEU A 33 -14.50 -3.75 24.46
C LEU A 33 -16.00 -3.81 24.20
N ALA A 34 -16.41 -4.04 22.95
CA ALA A 34 -17.81 -4.21 22.58
C ALA A 34 -18.42 -5.45 23.25
N ALA A 35 -17.68 -6.57 23.34
CA ALA A 35 -18.10 -7.78 24.03
C ALA A 35 -18.24 -7.58 25.54
N ILE A 36 -17.31 -6.88 26.21
CA ILE A 36 -17.37 -6.57 27.63
C ILE A 36 -18.57 -5.66 27.93
N VAL A 37 -18.80 -4.60 27.14
CA VAL A 37 -19.96 -3.72 27.29
C VAL A 37 -21.26 -4.50 27.08
N PHE A 38 -21.30 -5.41 26.11
CA PHE A 38 -22.46 -6.25 25.86
C PHE A 38 -22.74 -7.23 27.01
N VAL A 39 -21.72 -7.96 27.48
CA VAL A 39 -21.85 -8.90 28.60
C VAL A 39 -22.24 -8.17 29.88
N THR A 40 -21.61 -7.03 30.20
CA THR A 40 -22.00 -6.23 31.37
C THR A 40 -23.41 -5.68 31.25
N SER A 41 -23.87 -5.28 30.05
CA SER A 41 -25.26 -4.82 29.85
C SER A 41 -26.30 -5.93 29.98
N LEU A 42 -25.93 -7.19 29.72
CA LEU A 42 -26.83 -8.35 29.87
C LEU A 42 -26.99 -8.80 31.34
N PHE A 43 -25.92 -8.73 32.12
CA PHE A 43 -25.91 -9.27 33.48
C PHE A 43 -26.20 -8.24 34.59
N PHE A 44 -26.06 -6.96 34.32
CA PHE A 44 -26.18 -5.90 35.35
C PHE A 44 -27.22 -4.86 34.94
N VAL A 45 -28.49 -5.18 35.23
CA VAL A 45 -29.65 -4.26 34.98
C VAL A 45 -29.57 -2.98 35.82
N GLU A 46 -28.72 -2.94 36.86
CA GLU A 46 -28.63 -1.81 37.82
C GLU A 46 -27.26 -1.12 37.90
N ILE A 47 -26.42 -1.21 36.87
CA ILE A 47 -25.13 -0.48 36.90
C ILE A 47 -25.42 1.02 36.75
N LYS A 48 -25.08 1.78 37.80
CA LYS A 48 -25.12 3.23 37.75
C LYS A 48 -24.21 3.77 36.68
N MET A 49 -24.66 4.76 35.90
CA MET A 49 -23.93 5.42 34.81
C MET A 49 -22.45 5.72 35.14
N GLY A 50 -22.16 6.12 36.40
CA GLY A 50 -20.82 6.37 36.87
C GLY A 50 -19.83 5.16 36.77
N SER A 51 -20.35 3.93 36.95
CA SER A 51 -19.52 2.72 36.83
C SER A 51 -19.16 2.38 35.39
N ILE A 52 -20.09 2.68 34.45
CA ILE A 52 -19.85 2.51 32.99
C ILE A 52 -18.79 3.51 32.54
N ILE A 53 -18.90 4.78 32.94
CA ILE A 53 -17.92 5.82 32.62
C ILE A 53 -16.52 5.45 33.19
N LEU A 54 -16.46 4.97 34.42
CA LEU A 54 -15.20 4.53 35.03
C LEU A 54 -14.55 3.39 34.26
N LEU A 55 -15.35 2.40 33.83
CA LEU A 55 -14.88 1.27 33.03
C LEU A 55 -14.32 1.75 31.68
N ILE A 56 -14.98 2.68 31.01
CA ILE A 56 -14.55 3.27 29.74
C ILE A 56 -13.21 4.01 29.92
N ILE A 57 -13.03 4.75 30.99
CA ILE A 57 -11.78 5.45 31.30
C ILE A 57 -10.65 4.45 31.53
N ILE A 58 -10.89 3.40 32.31
CA ILE A 58 -9.89 2.35 32.59
C ILE A 58 -9.46 1.68 31.29
N ILE A 59 -10.41 1.32 30.43
CA ILE A 59 -10.11 0.67 29.13
C ILE A 59 -9.32 1.62 28.22
N SER A 60 -9.68 2.91 28.18
CA SER A 60 -8.93 3.90 27.39
C SER A 60 -7.50 4.07 27.86
N ILE A 61 -7.27 3.99 29.18
CA ILE A 61 -5.91 4.00 29.77
C ILE A 61 -5.16 2.73 29.36
N ILE A 62 -5.80 1.56 29.38
CA ILE A 62 -5.19 0.28 28.95
C ILE A 62 -4.82 0.35 27.46
N VAL A 63 -5.74 0.87 26.60
CA VAL A 63 -5.45 1.07 25.17
C VAL A 63 -4.24 1.98 24.99
N TYR A 64 -4.16 3.07 25.74
CA TYR A 64 -3.00 3.97 25.71
C TYR A 64 -1.71 3.26 26.13
N ALA A 65 -1.75 2.50 27.22
CA ALA A 65 -0.58 1.79 27.74
C ALA A 65 -0.04 0.74 26.76
N LEU A 66 -0.94 0.09 26.00
CA LEU A 66 -0.59 -0.93 25.01
C LEU A 66 -0.14 -0.34 23.68
N SER A 67 -0.83 0.68 23.17
CA SER A 67 -0.56 1.27 21.85
C SER A 67 0.46 2.41 21.90
N LYS A 68 0.66 3.03 23.07
CA LYS A 68 1.41 4.29 23.28
C LYS A 68 0.96 5.42 22.34
N ASN A 69 -0.27 5.35 21.83
CA ASN A 69 -0.83 6.29 20.86
C ASN A 69 -2.02 7.01 21.46
N TYR A 70 -1.87 8.34 21.70
CA TYR A 70 -2.92 9.18 22.25
C TYR A 70 -4.18 9.22 21.40
N VAL A 71 -4.05 9.14 20.07
CA VAL A 71 -5.20 9.18 19.16
C VAL A 71 -6.09 7.95 19.34
N GLU A 72 -5.49 6.76 19.45
CA GLU A 72 -6.24 5.52 19.67
C GLU A 72 -6.95 5.51 21.03
N ALA A 73 -6.28 5.99 22.07
CA ALA A 73 -6.86 6.12 23.42
C ALA A 73 -8.05 7.12 23.43
N THR A 74 -7.90 8.28 22.78
CA THR A 74 -8.95 9.30 22.67
C THR A 74 -10.16 8.77 21.91
N VAL A 75 -9.93 8.04 20.83
CA VAL A 75 -11.02 7.42 20.05
C VAL A 75 -11.73 6.35 20.86
N ALA A 76 -11.00 5.51 21.60
CA ALA A 76 -11.60 4.51 22.49
C ALA A 76 -12.48 5.18 23.57
N LEU A 77 -12.00 6.28 24.15
CA LEU A 77 -12.73 7.08 25.12
C LEU A 77 -14.02 7.65 24.52
N MET A 78 -13.92 8.31 23.37
CA MET A 78 -15.07 8.92 22.70
C MET A 78 -16.11 7.89 22.24
N ALA A 79 -15.68 6.78 21.69
CA ALA A 79 -16.57 5.68 21.30
C ALA A 79 -17.28 5.08 22.50
N GLY A 80 -16.57 4.89 23.61
CA GLY A 80 -17.13 4.40 24.85
C GLY A 80 -18.16 5.37 25.46
N LEU A 81 -17.86 6.66 25.51
CA LEU A 81 -18.79 7.69 25.99
C LEU A 81 -20.05 7.78 25.13
N LEU A 82 -19.92 7.72 23.79
CA LEU A 82 -21.06 7.69 22.89
C LEU A 82 -21.95 6.47 23.12
N ALA A 83 -21.34 5.28 23.32
CA ALA A 83 -22.07 4.09 23.67
C ALA A 83 -22.79 4.21 25.02
N ALA A 84 -22.16 4.80 26.04
CA ALA A 84 -22.77 5.02 27.34
C ALA A 84 -24.00 5.98 27.26
N PHE A 85 -23.89 7.07 26.49
CA PHE A 85 -25.00 8.01 26.28
C PHE A 85 -26.18 7.36 25.53
N THR A 86 -25.92 6.48 24.57
CA THR A 86 -26.99 5.77 23.84
C THR A 86 -27.72 4.76 24.72
N VAL A 87 -27.06 4.16 25.71
CA VAL A 87 -27.67 3.21 26.65
C VAL A 87 -28.75 3.88 27.52
N GLU A 88 -28.56 5.12 27.91
CA GLU A 88 -29.51 5.83 28.76
C GLU A 88 -30.80 6.28 28.01
N TRP A 89 -30.71 6.43 26.69
CA TRP A 89 -31.80 7.03 25.89
C TRP A 89 -32.70 6.01 25.17
N THR A 90 -32.32 4.73 25.10
CA THR A 90 -33.09 3.73 24.37
C THR A 90 -33.45 2.52 25.23
N TRP A 91 -34.75 2.25 25.34
CA TRP A 91 -35.33 1.12 26.11
C TRP A 91 -35.11 -0.26 25.45
N ASN A 92 -34.48 -0.31 24.26
CA ASN A 92 -34.27 -1.54 23.53
C ASN A 92 -32.77 -1.88 23.46
N LYS A 93 -32.32 -2.81 24.30
CA LYS A 93 -30.91 -3.26 24.44
C LYS A 93 -30.27 -3.70 23.12
N TYR A 94 -31.04 -4.24 22.19
CA TYR A 94 -30.53 -4.68 20.87
C TYR A 94 -30.22 -3.51 19.95
N VAL A 95 -31.04 -2.45 19.96
CA VAL A 95 -30.80 -1.24 19.17
C VAL A 95 -29.54 -0.54 19.66
N VAL A 96 -29.35 -0.44 20.99
CA VAL A 96 -28.16 0.13 21.61
C VAL A 96 -26.90 -0.63 21.21
N PHE A 97 -26.94 -1.97 21.26
CA PHE A 97 -25.82 -2.81 20.83
C PHE A 97 -25.48 -2.62 19.36
N MET A 98 -26.50 -2.60 18.49
CA MET A 98 -26.29 -2.38 17.06
C MET A 98 -25.75 -0.98 16.77
N MET A 99 -26.23 0.06 17.48
CA MET A 99 -25.71 1.43 17.35
C MET A 99 -24.26 1.53 17.84
N ALA A 100 -23.93 0.89 18.96
CA ALA A 100 -22.56 0.82 19.47
C ALA A 100 -21.62 0.09 18.51
N LEU A 101 -22.06 -1.02 17.94
CA LEU A 101 -21.30 -1.80 16.94
C LEU A 101 -21.08 -0.99 15.65
N LEU A 102 -22.11 -0.33 15.14
CA LEU A 102 -22.02 0.54 13.96
C LEU A 102 -21.13 1.75 14.23
N GLY A 103 -21.26 2.38 15.39
CA GLY A 103 -20.39 3.48 15.84
C GLY A 103 -18.92 3.02 15.91
N PHE A 104 -18.66 1.87 16.50
CA PHE A 104 -17.31 1.29 16.55
C PHE A 104 -16.74 1.01 15.16
N LEU A 105 -17.51 0.36 14.28
CA LEU A 105 -17.12 0.13 12.89
C LEU A 105 -16.81 1.46 12.17
N PHE A 106 -17.64 2.47 12.35
CA PHE A 106 -17.41 3.80 11.77
C PHE A 106 -16.09 4.41 12.26
N PHE A 107 -15.80 4.35 13.58
CA PHE A 107 -14.55 4.86 14.13
C PHE A 107 -13.31 4.09 13.63
N VAL A 108 -13.37 2.77 13.53
CA VAL A 108 -12.29 1.95 12.97
C VAL A 108 -12.01 2.34 11.52
N LEU A 109 -13.07 2.55 10.72
CA LEU A 109 -12.96 2.99 9.34
C LEU A 109 -12.39 4.42 9.25
N LEU A 110 -12.81 5.31 10.13
CA LEU A 110 -12.32 6.69 10.19
C LEU A 110 -10.84 6.75 10.53
N ILE A 111 -10.39 6.01 11.56
CA ILE A 111 -8.98 5.94 11.95
C ILE A 111 -8.16 5.32 10.82
N GLY A 112 -8.65 4.25 10.19
CA GLY A 112 -8.02 3.65 9.03
C GLY A 112 -7.80 4.66 7.91
N SER A 113 -8.83 5.44 7.60
CA SER A 113 -8.77 6.48 6.56
C SER A 113 -7.78 7.60 6.91
N ILE A 114 -7.76 8.06 8.17
CA ILE A 114 -6.82 9.09 8.64
C ILE A 114 -5.39 8.58 8.56
N ARG A 115 -5.14 7.33 8.98
CA ARG A 115 -3.79 6.75 8.93
C ARG A 115 -3.30 6.57 7.50
N ILE A 116 -4.16 6.11 6.59
CA ILE A 116 -3.84 6.01 5.16
C ILE A 116 -3.51 7.40 4.60
N ALA A 117 -4.31 8.41 4.92
CA ALA A 117 -4.08 9.78 4.49
C ALA A 117 -2.75 10.33 5.02
N ALA A 118 -2.45 10.13 6.30
CA ALA A 118 -1.20 10.56 6.93
C ALA A 118 0.02 9.83 6.34
N THR A 119 -0.09 8.51 6.08
CA THR A 119 0.96 7.74 5.42
C THR A 119 1.22 8.25 4.01
N ASN A 120 0.17 8.48 3.23
CA ASN A 120 0.28 9.04 1.88
C ASN A 120 0.94 10.41 1.90
N GLU A 121 0.50 11.32 2.78
CA GLU A 121 1.08 12.64 2.91
C GLU A 121 2.58 12.58 3.26
N SER A 122 2.98 11.70 4.19
CA SER A 122 4.39 11.51 4.53
C SER A 122 5.21 11.00 3.35
N LEU A 123 4.69 10.06 2.56
CA LEU A 123 5.36 9.52 1.37
C LEU A 123 5.52 10.58 0.27
N TYR A 124 4.48 11.38 0.00
CA TYR A 124 4.59 12.47 -0.99
C TYR A 124 5.53 13.56 -0.54
N ARG A 125 5.53 13.92 0.74
CA ARG A 125 6.48 14.89 1.31
C ARG A 125 7.93 14.41 1.19
N GLU A 126 8.17 13.16 1.53
CA GLU A 126 9.49 12.54 1.39
C GLU A 126 9.92 12.47 -0.09
N ALA A 127 9.02 12.07 -0.99
CA ALA A 127 9.27 12.09 -2.42
C ALA A 127 9.60 13.51 -2.94
N ALA A 128 8.86 14.51 -2.50
CA ALA A 128 9.09 15.90 -2.89
C ALA A 128 10.45 16.42 -2.43
N LEU A 129 10.91 16.02 -1.24
CA LEU A 129 12.24 16.36 -0.74
C LEU A 129 13.37 15.74 -1.59
N TYR A 130 13.16 14.53 -2.15
CA TYR A 130 14.12 13.93 -3.07
C TYR A 130 14.20 14.67 -4.41
N VAL A 131 13.10 15.29 -4.86
CA VAL A 131 13.07 16.09 -6.10
C VAL A 131 13.63 17.49 -5.86
N SER A 132 13.14 18.20 -4.86
CA SER A 132 13.59 19.58 -4.56
C SER A 132 13.35 19.94 -3.10
N VAL A 133 14.43 20.29 -2.39
CA VAL A 133 14.35 20.73 -1.00
C VAL A 133 13.75 22.14 -0.89
N SER A 134 14.09 23.04 -1.82
CA SER A 134 13.66 24.45 -1.76
C SER A 134 12.17 24.62 -2.08
N ASN A 135 11.63 23.85 -3.02
CA ASN A 135 10.27 23.96 -3.52
C ASN A 135 9.39 22.73 -3.18
N TYR A 136 9.74 22.00 -2.11
CA TYR A 136 9.09 20.70 -1.82
C TYR A 136 7.56 20.77 -1.73
N LYS A 137 6.97 21.87 -1.22
CA LYS A 137 5.50 22.01 -1.10
C LYS A 137 4.80 22.06 -2.47
N GLU A 138 5.42 22.70 -3.46
CA GLU A 138 4.86 22.78 -4.81
C GLU A 138 5.03 21.45 -5.53
N VAL A 139 6.19 20.82 -5.38
CA VAL A 139 6.46 19.48 -5.91
C VAL A 139 5.50 18.46 -5.28
N GLU A 140 5.25 18.49 -3.96
CA GLU A 140 4.30 17.62 -3.29
C GLU A 140 2.90 17.70 -3.92
N LYS A 141 2.39 18.94 -4.18
CA LYS A 141 1.11 19.13 -4.86
C LYS A 141 1.09 18.53 -6.26
N GLN A 142 2.18 18.68 -7.01
CA GLN A 142 2.32 18.09 -8.35
C GLN A 142 2.31 16.56 -8.27
N LEU A 143 3.05 15.94 -7.35
CA LEU A 143 3.09 14.50 -7.16
C LEU A 143 1.72 13.93 -6.77
N VAL A 144 1.00 14.60 -5.88
CA VAL A 144 -0.39 14.24 -5.53
C VAL A 144 -1.31 14.34 -6.76
N LYS A 145 -1.15 15.37 -7.60
CA LYS A 145 -1.92 15.51 -8.84
C LYS A 145 -1.64 14.37 -9.81
N ILE A 146 -0.37 14.00 -10.00
CA ILE A 146 0.04 12.87 -10.84
C ILE A 146 -0.58 11.58 -10.32
N SER A 147 -0.50 11.30 -9.03
CA SER A 147 -1.12 10.12 -8.44
C SER A 147 -2.62 10.05 -8.67
N LYS A 148 -3.33 11.17 -8.56
CA LYS A 148 -4.78 11.25 -8.78
C LYS A 148 -5.19 11.16 -10.25
N SER A 149 -4.29 11.42 -11.19
CA SER A 149 -4.57 11.30 -12.63
C SER A 149 -4.70 9.85 -13.10
N ILE A 150 -4.23 8.89 -12.29
CA ILE A 150 -4.29 7.47 -12.60
C ILE A 150 -5.49 6.83 -11.88
N PRO A 151 -6.34 6.09 -12.60
CA PRO A 151 -7.51 5.45 -11.99
C PRO A 151 -7.16 4.45 -10.90
N ASP A 152 -7.96 4.41 -9.82
CA ASP A 152 -7.83 3.46 -8.69
C ASP A 152 -8.29 2.05 -9.07
N LYS A 153 -7.62 1.41 -10.04
CA LYS A 153 -8.04 0.08 -10.52
C LYS A 153 -7.23 -1.05 -9.87
N LEU A 154 -5.92 -0.92 -9.85
CA LEU A 154 -4.99 -1.98 -9.46
C LEU A 154 -3.99 -1.52 -8.39
N LEU A 155 -3.68 -0.23 -8.32
CA LEU A 155 -2.81 0.36 -7.32
C LEU A 155 -3.62 1.15 -6.29
N GLY A 156 -3.50 0.80 -5.03
CA GLY A 156 -4.04 1.59 -3.93
C GLY A 156 -3.34 2.94 -3.74
N PRO A 157 -3.92 3.87 -2.97
CA PRO A 157 -3.32 5.19 -2.76
C PRO A 157 -1.92 5.13 -2.15
N VAL A 158 -1.68 4.24 -1.19
CA VAL A 158 -0.37 4.04 -0.53
C VAL A 158 0.66 3.48 -1.50
N GLU A 159 0.27 2.50 -2.30
CA GLU A 159 1.15 1.87 -3.30
C GLU A 159 1.60 2.87 -4.36
N ARG A 160 0.69 3.76 -4.81
CA ARG A 160 1.03 4.85 -5.73
C ARG A 160 2.00 5.86 -5.12
N ALA A 161 1.76 6.24 -3.86
CA ALA A 161 2.64 7.16 -3.15
C ALA A 161 4.03 6.55 -2.96
N ASP A 162 4.13 5.25 -2.63
CA ASP A 162 5.40 4.55 -2.49
C ASP A 162 6.12 4.41 -3.84
N ALA A 163 5.40 4.09 -4.91
CA ALA A 163 5.96 4.07 -6.26
C ALA A 163 6.54 5.44 -6.66
N ILE A 164 5.81 6.53 -6.41
CA ILE A 164 6.28 7.90 -6.65
C ILE A 164 7.53 8.20 -5.82
N LYS A 165 7.58 7.80 -4.56
CA LYS A 165 8.75 7.97 -3.70
C LYS A 165 9.97 7.23 -4.26
N ILE A 166 9.81 5.98 -4.70
CA ILE A 166 10.89 5.20 -5.32
C ILE A 166 11.39 5.92 -6.59
N MET A 167 10.49 6.37 -7.45
CA MET A 167 10.85 7.12 -8.66
C MET A 167 11.59 8.43 -8.34
N ALA A 168 11.12 9.19 -7.36
CA ALA A 168 11.76 10.44 -6.91
C ALA A 168 13.16 10.17 -6.34
N PHE A 169 13.33 9.13 -5.52
CA PHE A 169 14.64 8.72 -5.00
C PHE A 169 15.60 8.35 -6.13
N ARG A 170 15.11 7.72 -7.18
CA ARG A 170 15.90 7.35 -8.38
C ARG A 170 16.06 8.51 -9.39
N LYS A 171 15.60 9.72 -9.04
CA LYS A 171 15.74 10.93 -9.85
C LYS A 171 14.99 10.86 -11.20
N ILE A 172 13.89 10.14 -11.26
CA ILE A 172 12.99 10.17 -12.41
C ILE A 172 12.35 11.57 -12.49
N PRO A 173 12.36 12.23 -13.66
CA PRO A 173 11.72 13.54 -13.82
C PRO A 173 10.22 13.47 -13.49
N THR A 174 9.71 14.49 -12.82
CA THR A 174 8.30 14.54 -12.37
C THR A 174 7.32 14.38 -13.52
N GLU A 175 7.61 14.97 -14.68
CA GLU A 175 6.79 14.90 -15.90
C GLU A 175 6.69 13.46 -16.44
N SER A 176 7.73 12.66 -16.22
CA SER A 176 7.82 11.28 -16.68
C SER A 176 7.14 10.28 -15.73
N MET A 177 6.92 10.66 -14.46
CA MET A 177 6.36 9.77 -13.45
C MET A 177 4.95 9.28 -13.79
N GLN A 178 4.15 10.11 -14.47
CA GLN A 178 2.80 9.72 -14.89
C GLN A 178 2.82 8.52 -15.85
N TYR A 179 3.73 8.55 -16.83
CA TYR A 179 3.86 7.44 -17.80
C TYR A 179 4.31 6.15 -17.09
N MET A 180 5.30 6.28 -16.21
CA MET A 180 5.80 5.14 -15.45
C MET A 180 4.73 4.54 -14.54
N LEU A 181 3.96 5.35 -13.81
CA LEU A 181 2.87 4.87 -12.96
C LEU A 181 1.79 4.11 -13.75
N ALA A 182 1.45 4.59 -14.96
CA ALA A 182 0.48 3.89 -15.81
C ALA A 182 0.98 2.49 -16.22
N ILE A 183 2.28 2.37 -16.48
CA ILE A 183 2.92 1.09 -16.80
C ILE A 183 2.95 0.19 -15.57
N ILE A 184 3.41 0.70 -14.41
CA ILE A 184 3.44 -0.04 -13.13
C ILE A 184 2.06 -0.62 -12.84
N GLN A 185 0.98 0.17 -12.95
CA GLN A 185 -0.38 -0.29 -12.73
C GLN A 185 -0.76 -1.46 -13.65
N THR A 186 -0.36 -1.41 -14.92
CA THR A 186 -0.62 -2.49 -15.87
C THR A 186 0.13 -3.76 -15.47
N PHE A 187 1.42 -3.64 -15.15
CA PHE A 187 2.26 -4.78 -14.81
C PHE A 187 1.88 -5.46 -13.49
N VAL A 188 1.53 -4.70 -12.46
CA VAL A 188 0.97 -5.25 -11.20
C VAL A 188 -0.28 -6.09 -11.48
N GLY A 189 -1.11 -5.67 -12.45
CA GLY A 189 -2.31 -6.43 -12.84
C GLY A 189 -2.02 -7.73 -13.60
N ILE A 190 -0.92 -7.79 -14.32
CA ILE A 190 -0.55 -8.93 -15.17
C ILE A 190 0.29 -9.95 -14.39
N THR A 191 1.34 -9.47 -13.72
CA THR A 191 2.36 -10.32 -13.06
C THR A 191 1.93 -10.82 -11.68
N ARG A 192 0.95 -10.19 -11.04
CA ARG A 192 0.53 -10.42 -9.65
C ARG A 192 1.60 -10.10 -8.60
N LEU A 193 2.71 -9.48 -9.01
CA LEU A 193 3.76 -9.03 -8.10
C LEU A 193 3.35 -7.75 -7.38
N ASP A 194 3.98 -7.48 -6.24
CA ASP A 194 3.71 -6.26 -5.49
C ASP A 194 4.21 -5.01 -6.24
N ALA A 195 3.52 -3.90 -6.01
CA ALA A 195 3.77 -2.63 -6.70
C ALA A 195 5.20 -2.10 -6.47
N LYS A 196 5.79 -2.37 -5.31
CA LYS A 196 7.14 -1.93 -4.96
C LYS A 196 8.18 -2.67 -5.80
N THR A 197 8.07 -4.00 -5.89
CA THR A 197 8.96 -4.84 -6.71
C THR A 197 8.89 -4.43 -8.18
N ILE A 198 7.68 -4.28 -8.74
CA ILE A 198 7.49 -3.83 -10.13
C ILE A 198 8.06 -2.42 -10.33
N THR A 199 7.83 -1.50 -9.41
CA THR A 199 8.37 -0.13 -9.53
C THR A 199 9.89 -0.15 -9.55
N GLN A 200 10.53 -0.86 -8.64
CA GLN A 200 11.99 -0.96 -8.58
C GLN A 200 12.55 -1.57 -9.87
N PHE A 201 11.95 -2.67 -10.32
CA PHE A 201 12.35 -3.33 -11.56
C PHE A 201 12.24 -2.40 -12.78
N LEU A 202 11.08 -1.77 -12.99
CA LEU A 202 10.86 -0.90 -14.16
C LEU A 202 11.78 0.33 -14.15
N VAL A 203 12.01 0.92 -12.98
CA VAL A 203 12.95 2.05 -12.84
C VAL A 203 14.39 1.61 -13.13
N ASP A 204 14.81 0.46 -12.62
CA ASP A 204 16.14 -0.07 -12.89
C ASP A 204 16.27 -0.50 -14.37
N LEU A 205 15.24 -1.11 -14.95
CA LEU A 205 15.20 -1.50 -16.36
C LEU A 205 15.37 -0.28 -17.29
N THR A 206 14.60 0.79 -17.05
CA THR A 206 14.72 2.00 -17.85
C THR A 206 16.09 2.64 -17.76
N ARG A 207 16.71 2.59 -16.58
CA ARG A 207 18.06 3.13 -16.36
C ARG A 207 19.14 2.27 -17.02
N VAL A 208 19.07 0.95 -16.83
CA VAL A 208 20.07 -0.01 -17.34
C VAL A 208 20.06 -0.04 -18.87
N LEU A 209 18.88 -0.06 -19.46
CA LEU A 209 18.70 -0.08 -20.92
C LEU A 209 18.63 1.32 -21.54
N ASN A 210 18.88 2.37 -20.77
CA ASN A 210 18.81 3.78 -21.21
C ASN A 210 17.52 4.10 -21.98
N LEU A 211 16.37 3.60 -21.49
CA LEU A 211 15.08 3.82 -22.15
C LEU A 211 14.53 5.21 -21.82
N GLU A 212 14.10 5.92 -22.84
CA GLU A 212 13.42 7.19 -22.67
C GLU A 212 12.02 6.98 -22.04
N ILE A 213 11.76 7.69 -20.93
CA ILE A 213 10.48 7.60 -20.22
C ILE A 213 9.49 8.58 -20.87
N GLY A 214 8.62 8.06 -21.72
CA GLY A 214 7.63 8.81 -22.46
C GLY A 214 6.50 7.92 -22.99
N PRO A 215 5.69 8.43 -23.93
CA PRO A 215 4.52 7.72 -24.47
C PRO A 215 4.83 6.34 -25.05
N ASN A 216 6.03 6.18 -25.62
CA ASN A 216 6.47 4.94 -26.27
C ASN A 216 7.10 3.93 -25.31
N LEU A 217 7.33 4.29 -24.04
CA LEU A 217 7.99 3.41 -23.08
C LEU A 217 7.25 2.09 -22.89
N ARG A 218 5.92 2.14 -22.86
CA ARG A 218 5.08 0.95 -22.70
C ARG A 218 5.39 -0.08 -23.80
N LYS A 219 5.39 0.36 -25.06
CA LYS A 219 5.66 -0.53 -26.18
C LYS A 219 7.04 -1.19 -26.07
N LYS A 220 8.07 -0.41 -25.72
CA LYS A 220 9.43 -0.95 -25.53
C LYS A 220 9.48 -2.00 -24.42
N ILE A 221 8.75 -1.79 -23.33
CA ILE A 221 8.68 -2.76 -22.24
C ILE A 221 7.90 -4.00 -22.67
N ASP A 222 6.77 -3.84 -23.38
CA ASP A 222 6.00 -4.96 -23.91
C ASP A 222 6.86 -5.80 -24.87
N ASP A 223 7.66 -5.18 -25.75
CA ASP A 223 8.61 -5.85 -26.65
C ASP A 223 9.64 -6.68 -25.85
N ILE A 224 10.15 -6.16 -24.73
CA ILE A 224 11.10 -6.89 -23.86
C ILE A 224 10.41 -8.11 -23.23
N PHE A 225 9.17 -7.93 -22.74
CA PHE A 225 8.42 -9.04 -22.15
C PHE A 225 8.04 -10.11 -23.19
N GLU A 226 7.84 -9.75 -24.45
CA GLU A 226 7.64 -10.72 -25.52
C GLU A 226 8.89 -11.56 -25.79
N LEU A 227 10.08 -10.97 -25.69
CA LEU A 227 11.35 -11.68 -25.95
C LEU A 227 11.60 -12.83 -24.96
N TYR A 228 11.20 -12.69 -23.69
CA TYR A 228 11.39 -13.76 -22.70
C TYR A 228 10.17 -14.67 -22.49
N ARG A 229 9.03 -14.38 -23.13
CA ARG A 229 7.80 -15.18 -22.99
C ARG A 229 8.02 -16.67 -23.24
N ASP A 230 8.92 -16.99 -24.17
CA ASP A 230 9.26 -18.40 -24.52
C ASP A 230 10.32 -19.02 -23.58
N ALA A 231 10.82 -18.26 -22.60
CA ALA A 231 11.74 -18.82 -21.61
C ALA A 231 10.95 -19.59 -20.54
N PRO A 232 11.45 -20.73 -20.04
CA PRO A 232 10.77 -21.54 -19.02
C PRO A 232 10.94 -20.92 -17.62
N VAL A 233 10.67 -19.64 -17.46
CA VAL A 233 10.85 -18.87 -16.21
C VAL A 233 9.62 -18.05 -15.89
N SER A 234 9.37 -17.85 -14.60
CA SER A 234 8.33 -16.96 -14.11
C SER A 234 8.75 -15.48 -14.20
N ASP A 235 7.79 -14.56 -14.09
CA ASP A 235 8.06 -13.12 -14.02
C ASP A 235 8.98 -12.80 -12.82
N GLU A 236 8.81 -13.49 -11.68
CA GLU A 236 9.66 -13.33 -10.50
C GLU A 236 11.10 -13.73 -10.77
N GLU A 237 11.31 -14.86 -11.44
CA GLU A 237 12.65 -15.33 -11.79
C GLU A 237 13.34 -14.42 -12.80
N PHE A 238 12.60 -13.90 -13.78
CA PHE A 238 13.13 -12.89 -14.71
C PHE A 238 13.59 -11.62 -13.98
N ILE A 239 12.73 -11.08 -13.09
CA ILE A 239 13.06 -9.89 -12.31
C ILE A 239 14.24 -10.14 -11.37
N ALA A 240 14.33 -11.33 -10.76
CA ALA A 240 15.44 -11.73 -9.91
C ALA A 240 16.74 -11.83 -10.71
N ALA A 241 16.73 -12.49 -11.87
CA ALA A 241 17.88 -12.60 -12.76
C ALA A 241 18.38 -11.23 -13.22
N PHE A 242 17.46 -10.36 -13.65
CA PHE A 242 17.78 -8.97 -13.99
C PHE A 242 18.40 -8.22 -12.81
N SER A 243 17.81 -8.35 -11.62
CA SER A 243 18.28 -7.64 -10.42
C SER A 243 19.69 -8.09 -10.01
N ASN A 244 20.02 -9.37 -10.16
CA ASN A 244 21.32 -9.92 -9.84
C ASN A 244 22.39 -9.45 -10.85
N THR A 245 22.06 -9.41 -12.13
CA THR A 245 23.03 -9.23 -13.22
C THR A 245 23.14 -7.80 -13.77
N LYS A 246 22.19 -6.88 -13.43
CA LYS A 246 22.21 -5.49 -13.92
C LYS A 246 23.50 -4.72 -13.62
N HIS A 247 24.25 -5.14 -12.61
CA HIS A 247 25.51 -4.49 -12.23
C HIS A 247 26.59 -4.60 -13.33
N PHE A 248 26.53 -5.61 -14.21
CA PHE A 248 27.45 -5.74 -15.33
C PHE A 248 27.30 -4.60 -16.36
N VAL A 249 26.08 -4.11 -16.56
CA VAL A 249 25.85 -2.92 -17.40
C VAL A 249 26.24 -1.65 -16.67
N ILE A 250 25.87 -1.53 -15.39
CA ILE A 250 26.19 -0.35 -14.58
C ILE A 250 27.70 -0.15 -14.44
N SER A 251 28.48 -1.23 -14.37
CA SER A 251 29.94 -1.20 -14.31
C SER A 251 30.61 -1.05 -15.68
N GLY A 252 29.85 -1.03 -16.78
CA GLY A 252 30.38 -0.93 -18.14
C GLY A 252 31.04 -2.21 -18.65
N GLN A 253 30.83 -3.34 -18.00
CA GLN A 253 31.37 -4.62 -18.42
C GLN A 253 30.63 -5.20 -19.63
N ILE A 254 29.35 -4.92 -19.77
CA ILE A 254 28.49 -5.36 -20.88
C ILE A 254 27.69 -4.16 -21.36
N ASP A 255 27.55 -3.99 -22.67
CA ASP A 255 26.68 -2.97 -23.25
C ASP A 255 25.21 -3.34 -23.05
N ALA A 256 24.34 -2.32 -22.92
CA ALA A 256 22.92 -2.50 -22.63
C ALA A 256 22.19 -3.34 -23.70
N ASP A 257 22.57 -3.17 -24.98
CA ASP A 257 21.97 -3.90 -26.10
C ASP A 257 22.32 -5.38 -26.07
N ASP A 258 23.57 -5.72 -25.74
CA ASP A 258 24.04 -7.12 -25.62
C ASP A 258 23.49 -7.77 -24.36
N TYR A 259 23.39 -7.01 -23.26
CA TYR A 259 22.98 -7.51 -21.96
C TYR A 259 21.62 -8.21 -21.97
N LEU A 260 20.61 -7.56 -22.56
CA LEU A 260 19.27 -8.11 -22.58
C LEU A 260 19.21 -9.43 -23.37
N SER A 261 19.94 -9.50 -24.48
CA SER A 261 20.05 -10.70 -25.30
C SER A 261 20.73 -11.84 -24.55
N LEU A 262 21.80 -11.56 -23.80
CA LEU A 262 22.51 -12.52 -22.97
C LEU A 262 21.64 -13.03 -21.82
N LEU A 263 20.95 -12.12 -21.11
CA LEU A 263 20.04 -12.45 -20.03
C LEU A 263 18.94 -13.41 -20.51
N ILE A 264 18.24 -13.05 -21.57
CA ILE A 264 17.15 -13.86 -22.13
C ILE A 264 17.68 -15.20 -22.66
N SER A 265 18.84 -15.20 -23.32
CA SER A 265 19.47 -16.44 -23.83
C SER A 265 19.84 -17.41 -22.71
N GLY A 266 20.37 -16.90 -21.60
CA GLY A 266 20.69 -17.70 -20.42
C GLY A 266 19.45 -18.31 -19.79
N LEU A 267 18.39 -17.50 -19.59
CA LEU A 267 17.12 -17.97 -19.06
C LEU A 267 16.44 -19.01 -19.97
N LYS A 268 16.49 -18.83 -21.30
CA LYS A 268 16.01 -19.83 -22.27
C LYS A 268 16.78 -21.15 -22.20
N LYS A 269 18.06 -21.12 -21.81
CA LYS A 269 18.85 -22.31 -21.54
C LYS A 269 18.60 -22.93 -20.17
N GLY A 270 17.73 -22.37 -19.38
CA GLY A 270 17.33 -22.88 -18.06
C GLY A 270 18.29 -22.50 -16.93
N LEU A 271 19.11 -21.46 -17.11
CA LEU A 271 19.92 -20.93 -16.00
C LEU A 271 19.03 -20.27 -14.96
N SER A 272 19.25 -20.62 -13.70
CA SER A 272 18.57 -19.94 -12.58
C SER A 272 19.09 -18.50 -12.41
N PRO A 273 18.34 -17.62 -11.70
CA PRO A 273 18.77 -16.25 -11.43
C PRO A 273 20.14 -16.13 -10.74
N VAL A 274 20.54 -17.12 -9.95
CA VAL A 274 21.86 -17.16 -9.29
C VAL A 274 22.95 -17.58 -10.27
N GLU A 275 22.70 -18.63 -11.06
CA GLU A 275 23.65 -19.11 -12.07
C GLU A 275 23.87 -18.08 -13.18
N MET A 276 22.88 -17.22 -13.44
CA MET A 276 23.02 -16.11 -14.39
C MET A 276 24.12 -15.13 -14.00
N ASP A 277 24.27 -14.82 -12.71
CA ASP A 277 25.30 -13.90 -12.22
C ASP A 277 26.70 -14.44 -12.51
N ASP A 278 26.91 -15.73 -12.30
CA ASP A 278 28.20 -16.39 -12.56
C ASP A 278 28.48 -16.59 -14.05
N SER A 279 27.44 -16.76 -14.86
CA SER A 279 27.55 -17.23 -16.24
C SER A 279 27.47 -16.13 -17.30
N ILE A 280 26.97 -14.95 -16.99
CA ILE A 280 26.67 -13.92 -17.99
C ILE A 280 27.91 -13.45 -18.75
N LEU A 281 29.06 -13.36 -18.09
CA LEU A 281 30.30 -12.99 -18.74
C LEU A 281 30.85 -14.12 -19.64
N VAL A 282 30.57 -15.38 -19.28
CA VAL A 282 30.97 -16.56 -20.11
C VAL A 282 30.09 -16.66 -21.35
N LEU A 283 28.80 -16.30 -21.25
CA LEU A 283 27.88 -16.29 -22.39
C LEU A 283 28.24 -15.26 -23.46
N ARG A 284 29.06 -14.25 -23.12
CA ARG A 284 29.54 -13.20 -24.03
C ARG A 284 30.67 -13.70 -24.95
N GLN A 285 31.41 -14.73 -24.53
CA GLN A 285 32.53 -15.30 -25.33
C GLN A 285 32.02 -16.22 -26.45
#